data_d54ce22f170911ba49f1447ac1ddeef1
#
_entry.id   d54ce22f170911ba49f1447ac1ddeef1
#
_cell.length_a   1.000
_cell.length_b   1.000
_cell.length_c   1.000
_cell.angle_alpha   90.00
_cell.angle_beta   90.00
_cell.angle_gamma   90.00
#
_symmetry.space_group_name_H-M   'P 1'
#
loop_
_entity.id
_entity.type
_entity.pdbx_description
1 polymer ?
#
loop_
_entity_poly.entity_id
_entity_poly.type
_entity_poly.pdbx_seq_one_letter_code
_entity_poly.pdbx_strand_id
1 'polypeptide(L)'
;MDKGYAYEAGGNIYFDTSKLKEYYVFHNFNEKDLEVGVREGVEEDTNKRNKADFVLWFTKSKFDDQELKWDSPWGVGYPGWHIECSCISMKHLGERLDIHCGGIDNAFPHHTNEIAQSEAYLGHKWCNYWFHILHLNTNSGKMSKSKGEFLTVSLLESKGYDPLVYRFFCLQSHYRKSLVFTYENLDNAKTAYNKLTARIAQLMADKKPDEVVELEDFEKFKGSFKAALDDDINTSNAITVLYDVLKADTNNETKLALIEDFDKVLSLGLIEAAKKLSADGEEDIPEEVKVLVEERKAARKAKDFAKADELRDKIGELGYIVEETRQGTKIKKK
;
A
#
# COMPACT_ATOMS: atom_id res chain seq x y z
N MET A 1 19.58 9.45 32.94
CA MET A 1 19.97 9.99 34.28
C MET A 1 21.24 10.85 34.15
N ASP A 2 22.38 10.31 33.76
CA ASP A 2 23.68 10.99 33.80
C ASP A 2 23.75 12.29 32.97
N LYS A 3 23.05 12.39 31.89
CA LYS A 3 22.95 13.62 31.08
C LYS A 3 21.88 14.61 31.60
N GLY A 4 21.16 14.29 32.67
CA GLY A 4 20.17 15.16 33.31
C GLY A 4 18.80 15.22 32.59
N TYR A 5 18.56 14.40 31.58
CA TYR A 5 17.28 14.37 30.87
C TYR A 5 16.22 13.47 31.53
N ALA A 6 16.59 12.63 32.47
CA ALA A 6 15.66 11.74 33.13
C ALA A 6 15.66 11.94 34.64
N TYR A 7 14.50 11.73 35.28
CA TYR A 7 14.32 11.84 36.73
C TYR A 7 13.39 10.76 37.25
N GLU A 8 13.54 10.44 38.55
CA GLU A 8 12.64 9.52 39.25
C GLU A 8 11.55 10.31 39.97
N ALA A 9 10.30 9.87 39.88
CA ALA A 9 9.18 10.36 40.63
C ALA A 9 8.11 9.28 40.77
N GLY A 10 7.50 9.19 41.98
CA GLY A 10 6.45 8.20 42.25
C GLY A 10 6.87 6.73 42.06
N GLY A 11 8.17 6.45 41.91
CA GLY A 11 8.75 5.15 41.65
C GLY A 11 8.97 4.85 40.15
N ASN A 12 8.55 5.72 39.24
CA ASN A 12 8.76 5.62 37.81
C ASN A 12 9.88 6.53 37.31
N ILE A 13 10.43 6.24 36.15
CA ILE A 13 11.45 7.07 35.51
C ILE A 13 10.81 7.85 34.37
N TYR A 14 10.96 9.16 34.38
CA TYR A 14 10.41 10.08 33.39
C TYR A 14 11.51 10.78 32.61
N PHE A 15 11.18 11.12 31.36
CA PHE A 15 11.96 12.06 30.56
C PHE A 15 11.47 13.48 30.82
N ASP A 16 12.43 14.40 31.12
CA ASP A 16 12.19 15.81 31.37
C ASP A 16 12.23 16.61 30.07
N THR A 17 11.06 16.85 29.47
CA THR A 17 10.94 17.57 28.20
C THR A 17 11.37 19.02 28.27
N SER A 18 11.41 19.64 29.46
CA SER A 18 11.86 21.02 29.65
C SER A 18 13.36 21.24 29.40
N LYS A 19 14.13 20.14 29.31
CA LYS A 19 15.56 20.17 28.97
C LYS A 19 15.85 20.28 27.49
N LEU A 20 14.84 20.09 26.64
CA LEU A 20 14.96 20.22 25.21
C LEU A 20 14.77 21.65 24.75
N LYS A 21 15.51 22.06 23.72
CA LYS A 21 15.29 23.37 23.08
C LYS A 21 13.95 23.41 22.36
N GLU A 22 13.55 22.29 21.77
CA GLU A 22 12.32 22.12 21.05
C GLU A 22 11.83 20.68 21.26
N TYR A 23 10.58 20.54 21.69
CA TYR A 23 9.94 19.22 21.88
C TYR A 23 8.94 18.92 20.79
N TYR A 24 8.14 19.91 20.36
CA TYR A 24 7.12 19.75 19.31
C TYR A 24 7.77 19.89 17.92
N VAL A 25 8.49 18.86 17.50
CA VAL A 25 9.31 18.86 16.27
C VAL A 25 8.50 18.73 14.98
N PHE A 26 7.25 18.27 15.07
CA PHE A 26 6.33 18.21 13.93
C PHE A 26 5.41 19.43 13.96
N HIS A 27 5.41 20.25 12.93
CA HIS A 27 4.82 21.61 12.86
C HIS A 27 3.32 21.73 13.17
N ASN A 28 2.59 20.62 13.23
CA ASN A 28 1.13 20.64 13.44
C ASN A 28 0.71 20.31 14.87
N PHE A 29 1.66 20.18 15.81
CA PHE A 29 1.37 19.80 17.19
C PHE A 29 1.88 20.85 18.16
N ASN A 30 1.15 21.06 19.26
CA ASN A 30 1.47 22.01 20.32
C ASN A 30 0.93 21.52 21.69
N GLU A 31 1.14 22.28 22.75
CA GLU A 31 0.74 21.88 24.10
C GLU A 31 -0.78 21.58 24.25
N LYS A 32 -1.63 22.20 23.40
CA LYS A 32 -3.09 21.93 23.42
C LYS A 32 -3.44 20.56 22.89
N ASP A 33 -2.59 20.00 22.03
CA ASP A 33 -2.79 18.64 21.48
C ASP A 33 -2.58 17.55 22.53
N LEU A 34 -1.88 17.87 23.66
CA LEU A 34 -1.78 16.99 24.82
C LEU A 34 -3.12 16.75 25.51
N GLU A 35 -4.07 17.68 25.40
CA GLU A 35 -5.41 17.54 25.97
C GLU A 35 -6.33 16.68 25.08
N VAL A 36 -6.08 16.66 23.77
CA VAL A 36 -6.86 15.91 22.78
C VAL A 36 -6.38 14.45 22.67
N GLY A 37 -5.10 14.19 22.95
CA GLY A 37 -4.48 12.85 22.85
C GLY A 37 -4.71 11.95 24.06
N VAL A 38 -5.48 12.37 25.06
CA VAL A 38 -5.79 11.55 26.24
C VAL A 38 -6.74 10.42 25.82
N ARG A 39 -6.24 9.19 25.81
CA ARG A 39 -7.11 8.00 25.69
C ARG A 39 -8.13 8.04 26.84
N GLU A 40 -9.41 7.79 26.53
CA GLU A 40 -10.44 7.66 27.57
C GLU A 40 -9.92 6.77 28.71
N GLY A 41 -9.95 7.29 29.95
CA GLY A 41 -9.47 6.60 31.14
C GLY A 41 -7.99 6.77 31.51
N VAL A 42 -7.24 7.68 30.89
CA VAL A 42 -5.91 8.06 31.37
C VAL A 42 -6.05 9.23 32.36
N GLU A 43 -5.84 8.94 33.64
CA GLU A 43 -5.76 9.96 34.69
C GLU A 43 -4.50 10.80 34.53
N GLU A 44 -4.58 12.08 34.93
CA GLU A 44 -3.43 12.99 34.95
C GLU A 44 -2.36 12.46 35.93
N ASP A 45 -1.16 12.24 35.44
CA ASP A 45 -0.05 11.75 36.27
C ASP A 45 0.60 12.93 37.02
N THR A 46 0.21 13.08 38.25
CA THR A 46 0.68 14.15 39.14
C THR A 46 2.16 14.05 39.52
N ASN A 47 2.86 12.94 39.18
CA ASN A 47 4.29 12.80 39.44
C ASN A 47 5.15 13.48 38.37
N LYS A 48 4.57 13.87 37.26
CA LYS A 48 5.28 14.60 36.20
C LYS A 48 5.63 16.00 36.62
N ARG A 49 6.85 16.43 36.28
CA ARG A 49 7.28 17.85 36.48
C ARG A 49 6.63 18.78 35.48
N ASN A 50 6.50 18.30 34.23
CA ASN A 50 5.85 19.03 33.12
C ASN A 50 4.78 18.12 32.47
N LYS A 51 3.71 18.68 31.97
CA LYS A 51 2.63 17.93 31.29
C LYS A 51 3.16 17.04 30.16
N ALA A 52 4.13 17.54 29.42
CA ALA A 52 4.71 16.85 28.26
C ALA A 52 5.68 15.71 28.65
N ASP A 53 6.10 15.62 29.92
CA ASP A 53 7.00 14.55 30.34
C ASP A 53 6.36 13.17 30.13
N PHE A 54 7.17 12.18 29.80
CA PHE A 54 6.70 10.84 29.52
C PHE A 54 7.55 9.79 30.24
N VAL A 55 6.94 8.64 30.48
CA VAL A 55 7.59 7.56 31.24
C VAL A 55 8.57 6.81 30.34
N LEU A 56 9.79 6.62 30.84
CA LEU A 56 10.82 5.76 30.26
C LEU A 56 10.80 4.36 30.83
N TRP A 57 10.53 4.24 32.16
CA TRP A 57 10.49 2.96 32.85
C TRP A 57 9.38 2.97 33.91
N PHE A 58 8.50 1.97 33.84
CA PHE A 58 7.43 1.76 34.80
C PHE A 58 7.86 0.76 35.87
N THR A 59 7.91 1.14 37.12
CA THR A 59 7.97 0.21 38.28
C THR A 59 6.61 0.14 38.97
N LYS A 60 5.79 1.19 38.81
CA LYS A 60 4.41 1.26 39.27
C LYS A 60 3.51 1.69 38.15
N SER A 61 2.49 0.91 37.86
CA SER A 61 1.51 1.17 36.81
C SER A 61 0.15 0.62 37.23
N LYS A 62 -0.90 1.20 36.68
CA LYS A 62 -2.26 0.63 36.80
C LYS A 62 -2.43 -0.72 36.04
N PHE A 63 -1.45 -1.11 35.24
CA PHE A 63 -1.39 -2.38 34.54
C PHE A 63 -0.45 -3.35 35.29
N ASP A 64 -0.84 -3.71 36.53
CA ASP A 64 -0.04 -4.62 37.35
C ASP A 64 0.00 -6.06 36.80
N ASP A 65 -0.89 -6.41 35.88
CA ASP A 65 -0.98 -7.65 35.15
C ASP A 65 -0.03 -7.78 33.94
N GLN A 66 0.85 -6.78 33.74
CA GLN A 66 1.88 -6.85 32.69
C GLN A 66 2.80 -8.07 32.95
N GLU A 67 2.75 -9.03 32.03
CA GLU A 67 3.52 -10.29 32.14
C GLU A 67 5.04 -10.08 31.92
N LEU A 68 5.40 -9.20 31.00
CA LEU A 68 6.79 -8.91 30.67
C LEU A 68 7.33 -7.82 31.59
N LYS A 69 8.13 -8.21 32.58
CA LYS A 69 8.85 -7.33 33.49
C LYS A 69 10.30 -7.78 33.60
N TRP A 70 11.18 -6.82 33.86
CA TRP A 70 12.61 -7.05 33.98
C TRP A 70 13.17 -6.33 35.19
N ASP A 71 14.30 -6.82 35.72
CA ASP A 71 15.09 -6.11 36.72
C ASP A 71 15.71 -4.85 36.12
N SER A 72 15.75 -3.79 36.93
CA SER A 72 16.41 -2.54 36.57
C SER A 72 17.04 -1.90 37.82
N PRO A 73 17.93 -0.92 37.67
CA PRO A 73 18.46 -0.14 38.82
C PRO A 73 17.38 0.55 39.67
N TRP A 74 16.17 0.70 39.12
CA TRP A 74 15.03 1.37 39.77
C TRP A 74 13.99 0.41 40.32
N GLY A 75 14.22 -0.89 40.12
CA GLY A 75 13.32 -1.96 40.54
C GLY A 75 12.78 -2.77 39.34
N VAL A 76 12.02 -3.82 39.68
CA VAL A 76 11.35 -4.65 38.68
C VAL A 76 10.27 -3.83 37.97
N GLY A 77 10.28 -3.85 36.64
CA GLY A 77 9.36 -3.05 35.85
C GLY A 77 9.44 -3.33 34.36
N TYR A 78 8.91 -2.42 33.56
CA TYR A 78 8.92 -2.52 32.11
C TYR A 78 9.14 -1.14 31.46
N PRO A 79 9.67 -1.10 30.20
CA PRO A 79 9.92 0.14 29.50
C PRO A 79 8.62 0.82 29.07
N GLY A 80 8.68 2.15 28.93
CA GLY A 80 7.67 2.88 28.16
C GLY A 80 7.73 2.51 26.69
N TRP A 81 6.59 2.54 25.98
CA TRP A 81 6.51 2.14 24.57
C TRP A 81 7.50 2.87 23.66
N HIS A 82 7.71 4.17 23.90
CA HIS A 82 8.61 4.97 23.06
C HIS A 82 10.08 4.51 23.14
N ILE A 83 10.54 4.12 24.34
CA ILE A 83 11.93 3.68 24.53
C ILE A 83 12.18 2.28 23.98
N GLU A 84 11.16 1.44 23.91
CA GLU A 84 11.25 0.14 23.25
C GLU A 84 11.65 0.33 21.78
N CYS A 85 10.93 1.19 21.04
CA CYS A 85 11.20 1.46 19.63
C CYS A 85 12.59 2.06 19.43
N SER A 86 13.00 3.04 20.25
CA SER A 86 14.34 3.63 20.18
C SER A 86 15.44 2.59 20.43
N CYS A 87 15.31 1.76 21.46
CA CYS A 87 16.31 0.75 21.81
C CYS A 87 16.40 -0.36 20.76
N ILE A 88 15.27 -0.86 20.28
CA ILE A 88 15.22 -1.91 19.26
C ILE A 88 15.84 -1.39 17.96
N SER A 89 15.45 -0.19 17.52
CA SER A 89 15.99 0.41 16.32
C SER A 89 17.50 0.61 16.40
N MET A 90 17.99 1.20 17.47
CA MET A 90 19.43 1.43 17.66
C MET A 90 20.22 0.12 17.73
N LYS A 91 19.67 -0.91 18.37
CA LYS A 91 20.32 -2.23 18.50
C LYS A 91 20.50 -2.92 17.14
N HIS A 92 19.52 -2.82 16.25
CA HIS A 92 19.51 -3.59 15.00
C HIS A 92 19.93 -2.77 13.79
N LEU A 93 19.70 -1.46 13.78
CA LEU A 93 19.92 -0.56 12.64
C LEU A 93 21.03 0.47 12.90
N GLY A 94 21.52 0.59 14.14
CA GLY A 94 22.54 1.55 14.53
C GLY A 94 21.98 2.89 14.98
N GLU A 95 22.89 3.85 15.20
CA GLU A 95 22.59 5.15 15.81
C GLU A 95 22.05 6.19 14.82
N ARG A 96 21.83 5.83 13.58
CA ARG A 96 21.24 6.67 12.52
C ARG A 96 20.27 5.88 11.69
N LEU A 97 19.06 6.39 11.57
CA LEU A 97 18.04 5.86 10.68
C LEU A 97 17.90 6.77 9.46
N ASP A 98 17.75 6.18 8.29
CA ASP A 98 17.38 6.92 7.09
C ASP A 98 15.91 7.29 7.12
N ILE A 99 15.03 6.32 7.34
CA ILE A 99 13.58 6.49 7.32
C ILE A 99 12.96 5.79 8.52
N HIS A 100 12.02 6.48 9.19
CA HIS A 100 11.15 5.91 10.21
C HIS A 100 9.68 6.14 9.84
N CYS A 101 8.88 5.08 9.84
CA CYS A 101 7.51 5.11 9.33
C CYS A 101 6.50 4.80 10.45
N GLY A 102 5.32 5.41 10.36
CA GLY A 102 4.20 5.08 11.24
C GLY A 102 2.88 5.66 10.74
N GLY A 103 1.79 5.36 11.42
CA GLY A 103 0.53 6.07 11.24
C GLY A 103 0.64 7.52 11.68
N ILE A 104 -0.24 8.39 11.22
CA ILE A 104 -0.26 9.80 11.60
C ILE A 104 -0.44 9.98 13.12
N ASP A 105 -1.11 9.05 13.78
CA ASP A 105 -1.28 9.02 15.24
C ASP A 105 0.01 8.74 16.00
N ASN A 106 1.05 8.22 15.35
CA ASN A 106 2.38 8.06 15.93
C ASN A 106 3.20 9.35 15.87
N ALA A 107 2.89 10.30 15.01
CA ALA A 107 3.65 11.54 14.93
C ALA A 107 3.73 12.23 16.28
N PHE A 108 2.59 12.24 17.00
CA PHE A 108 2.49 12.75 18.36
C PHE A 108 1.57 11.86 19.23
N PRO A 109 2.00 11.47 20.46
CA PRO A 109 3.29 11.80 21.07
C PRO A 109 4.42 10.80 20.75
N HIS A 110 4.17 9.65 20.10
CA HIS A 110 5.08 8.52 20.05
C HIS A 110 6.42 8.86 19.36
N HIS A 111 6.42 9.26 18.10
CA HIS A 111 7.64 9.61 17.38
C HIS A 111 8.31 10.88 17.94
N THR A 112 7.52 11.82 18.42
CA THR A 112 8.06 13.01 19.13
C THR A 112 8.87 12.59 20.36
N ASN A 113 8.36 11.62 21.14
CA ASN A 113 9.07 11.09 22.30
C ASN A 113 10.29 10.26 21.91
N GLU A 114 10.21 9.49 20.81
CA GLU A 114 11.37 8.77 20.30
C GLU A 114 12.50 9.72 19.89
N ILE A 115 12.20 10.82 19.20
CA ILE A 115 13.16 11.87 18.84
C ILE A 115 13.78 12.45 20.10
N ALA A 116 12.93 12.86 21.05
CA ALA A 116 13.36 13.48 22.30
C ALA A 116 14.39 12.62 23.05
N GLN A 117 14.07 11.36 23.30
CA GLN A 117 14.93 10.45 24.06
C GLN A 117 16.17 10.00 23.28
N SER A 118 16.01 9.70 21.98
CA SER A 118 17.10 9.21 21.16
C SER A 118 18.15 10.28 20.91
N GLU A 119 17.74 11.49 20.54
CA GLU A 119 18.68 12.57 20.27
C GLU A 119 19.32 13.12 21.54
N ALA A 120 18.60 13.11 22.69
CA ALA A 120 19.20 13.43 23.99
C ALA A 120 20.28 12.40 24.38
N TYR A 121 20.05 11.11 24.10
CA TYR A 121 21.03 10.06 24.35
C TYR A 121 22.24 10.17 23.41
N LEU A 122 21.98 10.26 22.11
CA LEU A 122 23.03 10.26 21.08
C LEU A 122 23.82 11.58 21.02
N GLY A 123 23.15 12.71 21.19
CA GLY A 123 23.72 14.05 21.01
C GLY A 123 23.77 14.50 19.55
N HIS A 124 23.08 13.82 18.67
CA HIS A 124 22.94 14.16 17.24
C HIS A 124 21.58 13.74 16.72
N LYS A 125 21.20 14.20 15.52
CA LYS A 125 19.96 13.83 14.83
C LYS A 125 19.93 12.32 14.60
N TRP A 126 18.84 11.67 15.01
CA TRP A 126 18.68 10.22 14.98
C TRP A 126 18.13 9.71 13.63
N CYS A 127 17.05 10.34 13.12
CA CYS A 127 16.40 9.93 11.90
C CYS A 127 16.28 11.08 10.91
N ASN A 128 16.56 10.81 9.62
CA ASN A 128 16.51 11.82 8.57
C ASN A 128 15.11 12.11 8.07
N TYR A 129 14.32 11.05 7.81
CA TYR A 129 12.99 11.15 7.21
C TYR A 129 11.95 10.45 8.07
N TRP A 130 10.91 11.20 8.45
CA TRP A 130 9.75 10.72 9.19
C TRP A 130 8.57 10.60 8.23
N PHE A 131 7.99 9.40 8.14
CA PHE A 131 6.96 9.09 7.17
C PHE A 131 5.67 8.73 7.90
N HIS A 132 4.65 9.60 7.80
CA HIS A 132 3.36 9.42 8.48
C HIS A 132 2.24 9.19 7.47
N ILE A 133 1.55 8.05 7.60
CA ILE A 133 0.50 7.61 6.69
C ILE A 133 -0.86 7.84 7.36
N LEU A 134 -1.80 8.44 6.64
CA LEU A 134 -3.17 8.57 7.11
C LEU A 134 -3.87 7.21 7.17
N HIS A 135 -4.82 7.09 8.11
CA HIS A 135 -5.55 5.86 8.34
C HIS A 135 -6.39 5.43 7.15
N LEU A 136 -6.44 4.12 6.94
CA LEU A 136 -7.50 3.49 6.17
C LEU A 136 -8.78 3.50 7.00
N ASN A 137 -9.79 4.21 6.54
CA ASN A 137 -11.08 4.31 7.21
C ASN A 137 -12.11 3.37 6.56
N THR A 138 -13.16 3.06 7.29
CA THR A 138 -14.40 2.49 6.76
C THR A 138 -15.49 3.56 6.79
N ASN A 139 -16.66 3.27 6.21
CA ASN A 139 -17.82 4.18 6.31
C ASN A 139 -18.24 4.48 7.75
N SER A 140 -17.90 3.60 8.70
CA SER A 140 -18.16 3.76 10.15
C SER A 140 -16.99 4.42 10.90
N GLY A 141 -15.97 4.93 10.22
CA GLY A 141 -14.78 5.57 10.77
C GLY A 141 -13.55 4.66 10.79
N LYS A 142 -12.64 4.88 11.76
CA LYS A 142 -11.38 4.11 11.87
C LYS A 142 -11.69 2.62 12.07
N MET A 143 -11.08 1.77 11.26
CA MET A 143 -11.15 0.32 11.40
C MET A 143 -10.45 -0.10 12.71
N SER A 144 -11.15 -0.84 13.58
CA SER A 144 -10.57 -1.30 14.84
C SER A 144 -10.94 -2.75 15.15
N LYS A 145 -10.00 -3.48 15.78
CA LYS A 145 -10.22 -4.85 16.25
C LYS A 145 -11.42 -5.00 17.20
N SER A 146 -11.67 -3.99 18.04
CA SER A 146 -12.72 -3.98 19.05
C SER A 146 -14.15 -3.95 18.49
N LYS A 147 -14.34 -3.62 17.21
CA LYS A 147 -15.66 -3.58 16.56
C LYS A 147 -16.03 -4.86 15.82
N GLY A 148 -15.22 -5.93 15.91
CA GLY A 148 -15.53 -7.26 15.34
C GLY A 148 -15.36 -7.38 13.82
N GLU A 149 -15.11 -6.31 13.10
CA GLU A 149 -14.83 -6.31 11.66
C GLU A 149 -13.32 -6.23 11.41
N PHE A 150 -12.62 -7.34 11.63
CA PHE A 150 -11.19 -7.40 11.36
C PHE A 150 -10.95 -7.79 9.91
N LEU A 151 -10.75 -6.79 9.04
CA LEU A 151 -10.40 -6.99 7.64
C LEU A 151 -8.91 -7.35 7.53
N THR A 152 -8.65 -8.57 7.08
CA THR A 152 -7.32 -9.06 6.75
C THR A 152 -7.20 -9.26 5.24
N VAL A 153 -5.97 -9.32 4.71
CA VAL A 153 -5.73 -9.69 3.31
C VAL A 153 -6.29 -11.09 3.05
N SER A 154 -6.11 -12.05 3.96
CA SER A 154 -6.64 -13.41 3.83
C SER A 154 -8.18 -13.44 3.73
N LEU A 155 -8.87 -12.51 4.41
CA LEU A 155 -10.33 -12.39 4.24
C LEU A 155 -10.69 -11.89 2.84
N LEU A 156 -9.91 -10.97 2.26
CA LEU A 156 -10.13 -10.52 0.88
C LEU A 156 -9.90 -11.66 -0.11
N GLU A 157 -8.84 -12.46 0.08
CA GLU A 157 -8.57 -13.65 -0.74
C GLU A 157 -9.73 -14.66 -0.66
N SER A 158 -10.25 -14.94 0.55
CA SER A 158 -11.40 -15.85 0.73
C SER A 158 -12.68 -15.35 0.05
N LYS A 159 -12.77 -14.04 -0.23
CA LYS A 159 -13.86 -13.41 -1.00
C LYS A 159 -13.55 -13.28 -2.50
N GLY A 160 -12.44 -13.85 -2.97
CA GLY A 160 -12.05 -13.85 -4.39
C GLY A 160 -11.42 -12.55 -4.89
N TYR A 161 -10.82 -11.77 -3.99
CA TYR A 161 -9.99 -10.63 -4.36
C TYR A 161 -8.52 -11.03 -4.38
N ASP A 162 -7.83 -10.69 -5.47
CA ASP A 162 -6.37 -10.79 -5.53
C ASP A 162 -5.76 -9.70 -4.61
N PRO A 163 -4.76 -10.02 -3.77
CA PRO A 163 -4.03 -9.04 -2.95
C PRO A 163 -3.48 -7.85 -3.74
N LEU A 164 -3.10 -8.05 -5.01
CA LEU A 164 -2.61 -6.98 -5.87
C LEU A 164 -3.69 -5.97 -6.25
N VAL A 165 -4.96 -6.37 -6.29
CA VAL A 165 -6.10 -5.46 -6.44
C VAL A 165 -6.21 -4.53 -5.23
N TYR A 166 -6.01 -5.05 -4.01
CA TYR A 166 -5.99 -4.24 -2.81
C TYR A 166 -4.78 -3.28 -2.78
N ARG A 167 -3.61 -3.76 -3.19
CA ARG A 167 -2.43 -2.90 -3.36
C ARG A 167 -2.70 -1.78 -4.38
N PHE A 168 -3.28 -2.10 -5.52
CA PHE A 168 -3.65 -1.12 -6.53
C PHE A 168 -4.64 -0.09 -5.99
N PHE A 169 -5.67 -0.54 -5.25
CA PHE A 169 -6.61 0.35 -4.56
C PHE A 169 -5.89 1.35 -3.64
N CYS A 170 -4.94 0.89 -2.83
CA CYS A 170 -4.16 1.76 -1.94
C CYS A 170 -3.30 2.77 -2.71
N LEU A 171 -2.63 2.35 -3.79
CA LEU A 171 -1.74 3.21 -4.58
C LEU A 171 -2.47 4.29 -5.40
N GLN A 172 -3.78 4.16 -5.61
CA GLN A 172 -4.60 5.18 -6.28
C GLN A 172 -4.80 6.44 -5.44
N SER A 173 -4.47 6.41 -4.15
CA SER A 173 -4.54 7.56 -3.27
C SER A 173 -3.16 7.93 -2.75
N HIS A 174 -2.91 9.22 -2.58
CA HIS A 174 -1.70 9.70 -1.92
C HIS A 174 -1.74 9.30 -0.43
N TYR A 175 -0.63 8.87 0.15
CA TYR A 175 -0.55 8.38 1.54
C TYR A 175 -0.92 9.43 2.60
N ARG A 176 -0.84 10.73 2.26
CA ARG A 176 -1.29 11.86 3.08
C ARG A 176 -2.77 12.18 2.92
N LYS A 177 -3.52 11.38 2.17
CA LYS A 177 -4.98 11.53 2.03
C LYS A 177 -5.67 10.38 2.73
N SER A 178 -6.81 10.68 3.36
CA SER A 178 -7.66 9.64 3.94
C SER A 178 -8.20 8.73 2.84
N LEU A 179 -8.04 7.44 3.03
CA LEU A 179 -8.57 6.41 2.13
C LEU A 179 -9.74 5.69 2.81
N VAL A 180 -10.88 5.61 2.13
CA VAL A 180 -12.06 4.92 2.64
C VAL A 180 -12.20 3.56 1.96
N PHE A 181 -12.08 2.50 2.74
CA PHE A 181 -12.32 1.14 2.29
C PHE A 181 -13.82 0.84 2.29
N THR A 182 -14.31 0.41 1.14
CA THR A 182 -15.59 -0.28 0.97
C THR A 182 -15.39 -1.41 -0.05
N TYR A 183 -16.24 -2.43 -0.01
CA TYR A 183 -16.18 -3.47 -1.06
C TYR A 183 -16.51 -2.89 -2.43
N GLU A 184 -17.39 -1.90 -2.53
CA GLU A 184 -17.68 -1.18 -3.78
C GLU A 184 -16.43 -0.49 -4.35
N ASN A 185 -15.66 0.22 -3.50
CA ASN A 185 -14.41 0.85 -3.92
C ASN A 185 -13.36 -0.19 -4.35
N LEU A 186 -13.32 -1.34 -3.66
CA LEU A 186 -12.43 -2.44 -4.04
C LEU A 186 -12.87 -3.10 -5.35
N ASP A 187 -14.16 -3.26 -5.61
CA ASP A 187 -14.71 -3.77 -6.88
C ASP A 187 -14.40 -2.82 -8.05
N ASN A 188 -14.47 -1.51 -7.81
CA ASN A 188 -14.05 -0.50 -8.78
C ASN A 188 -12.55 -0.64 -9.11
N ALA A 189 -11.72 -0.81 -8.09
CA ALA A 189 -10.27 -1.05 -8.27
C ALA A 189 -10.01 -2.38 -8.99
N LYS A 190 -10.73 -3.46 -8.67
CA LYS A 190 -10.66 -4.76 -9.37
C LYS A 190 -11.00 -4.60 -10.85
N THR A 191 -12.06 -3.87 -11.15
CA THR A 191 -12.48 -3.61 -12.53
C THR A 191 -11.41 -2.82 -13.29
N ALA A 192 -10.82 -1.80 -12.66
CA ALA A 192 -9.77 -0.98 -13.26
C ALA A 192 -8.48 -1.78 -13.47
N TYR A 193 -8.07 -2.59 -12.50
CA TYR A 193 -6.90 -3.47 -12.59
C TYR A 193 -7.06 -4.51 -13.71
N ASN A 194 -8.23 -5.16 -13.80
CA ASN A 194 -8.52 -6.13 -14.85
C ASN A 194 -8.53 -5.49 -16.25
N LYS A 195 -9.05 -4.26 -16.40
CA LYS A 195 -8.98 -3.52 -17.65
C LYS A 195 -7.54 -3.15 -18.02
N LEU A 196 -6.75 -2.76 -17.04
CA LEU A 196 -5.33 -2.43 -17.22
C LEU A 196 -4.55 -3.64 -17.70
N THR A 197 -4.65 -4.78 -17.03
CA THR A 197 -3.96 -6.03 -17.39
C THR A 197 -4.42 -6.59 -18.74
N ALA A 198 -5.72 -6.51 -19.05
CA ALA A 198 -6.24 -6.90 -20.37
C ALA A 198 -5.68 -6.01 -21.49
N ARG A 199 -5.53 -4.70 -21.26
CA ARG A 199 -4.92 -3.81 -22.25
C ARG A 199 -3.44 -4.10 -22.46
N ILE A 200 -2.71 -4.45 -21.40
CA ILE A 200 -1.30 -4.87 -21.49
C ILE A 200 -1.19 -6.20 -22.27
N ALA A 201 -2.07 -7.16 -22.00
CA ALA A 201 -2.12 -8.41 -22.76
C ALA A 201 -2.34 -8.15 -24.27
N GLN A 202 -3.20 -7.18 -24.61
CA GLN A 202 -3.42 -6.78 -26.01
C GLN A 202 -2.16 -6.15 -26.62
N LEU A 203 -1.43 -5.30 -25.89
CA LEU A 203 -0.15 -4.73 -26.36
C LEU A 203 0.88 -5.83 -26.64
N MET A 204 0.92 -6.88 -25.79
CA MET A 204 1.81 -8.02 -25.98
C MET A 204 1.45 -8.82 -27.25
N ALA A 205 0.15 -9.02 -27.51
CA ALA A 205 -0.33 -9.72 -28.70
C ALA A 205 -0.11 -8.92 -30.00
N ASP A 206 -0.24 -7.59 -29.94
CA ASP A 206 -0.13 -6.70 -31.10
C ASP A 206 1.32 -6.26 -31.37
N LYS A 207 2.27 -6.62 -30.49
CA LYS A 207 3.68 -6.27 -30.64
C LYS A 207 4.28 -6.92 -31.87
N LYS A 208 4.95 -6.15 -32.71
CA LYS A 208 5.65 -6.66 -33.90
C LYS A 208 7.05 -7.18 -33.52
N PRO A 209 7.56 -8.20 -34.22
CA PRO A 209 8.85 -8.81 -33.89
C PRO A 209 10.08 -7.87 -34.04
N ASP A 210 9.94 -6.86 -34.89
CA ASP A 210 11.01 -5.89 -35.23
C ASP A 210 10.92 -4.58 -34.43
N GLU A 211 9.93 -4.44 -33.54
CA GLU A 211 9.86 -3.27 -32.64
C GLU A 211 11.03 -3.27 -31.67
N VAL A 212 11.64 -2.10 -31.53
CA VAL A 212 12.69 -1.81 -30.54
C VAL A 212 12.27 -0.64 -29.67
N VAL A 213 12.84 -0.56 -28.47
CA VAL A 213 12.52 0.52 -27.54
C VAL A 213 12.97 1.88 -28.14
N GLU A 214 12.02 2.81 -28.24
CA GLU A 214 12.24 4.21 -28.62
C GLU A 214 12.77 4.96 -27.41
N LEU A 215 14.08 5.17 -27.36
CA LEU A 215 14.76 5.69 -26.17
C LEU A 215 14.29 7.08 -25.75
N GLU A 216 13.95 7.96 -26.68
CA GLU A 216 13.46 9.32 -26.39
C GLU A 216 12.14 9.26 -25.61
N ASP A 217 11.18 8.48 -26.08
CA ASP A 217 9.90 8.31 -25.41
C ASP A 217 10.07 7.57 -24.07
N PHE A 218 10.92 6.54 -24.05
CA PHE A 218 11.21 5.80 -22.82
C PHE A 218 11.75 6.74 -21.72
N GLU A 219 12.77 7.52 -22.01
CA GLU A 219 13.35 8.44 -21.02
C GLU A 219 12.39 9.56 -20.62
N LYS A 220 11.58 10.06 -21.54
CA LYS A 220 10.54 11.06 -21.27
C LYS A 220 9.51 10.55 -20.26
N PHE A 221 8.92 9.38 -20.50
CA PHE A 221 7.90 8.83 -19.60
C PHE A 221 8.49 8.35 -18.28
N LYS A 222 9.69 7.76 -18.29
CA LYS A 222 10.42 7.40 -17.08
C LYS A 222 10.73 8.63 -16.23
N GLY A 223 11.13 9.74 -16.85
CA GLY A 223 11.33 11.03 -16.18
C GLY A 223 10.04 11.55 -15.54
N SER A 224 8.91 11.45 -16.23
CA SER A 224 7.60 11.85 -15.70
C SER A 224 7.16 10.98 -14.53
N PHE A 225 7.37 9.67 -14.60
CA PHE A 225 7.07 8.73 -13.51
C PHE A 225 7.95 9.01 -12.28
N LYS A 226 9.25 9.22 -12.52
CA LYS A 226 10.17 9.60 -11.45
C LYS A 226 9.76 10.92 -10.80
N ALA A 227 9.41 11.94 -11.58
CA ALA A 227 8.97 13.23 -11.06
C ALA A 227 7.71 13.12 -10.18
N ALA A 228 6.77 12.24 -10.53
CA ALA A 228 5.60 11.97 -9.70
C ALA A 228 5.98 11.33 -8.34
N LEU A 229 6.99 10.47 -8.31
CA LEU A 229 7.47 9.86 -7.08
C LEU A 229 8.37 10.82 -6.26
N ASP A 230 9.13 11.68 -6.93
CA ASP A 230 9.94 12.73 -6.29
C ASP A 230 9.03 13.81 -5.62
N ASP A 231 7.79 13.95 -6.09
CA ASP A 231 6.76 14.79 -5.49
C ASP A 231 6.07 14.05 -4.32
N ASP A 232 6.80 13.85 -3.23
CA ASP A 232 6.33 13.25 -1.97
C ASP A 232 5.67 11.87 -2.19
N ILE A 233 6.26 11.02 -3.01
CA ILE A 233 5.80 9.66 -3.34
C ILE A 233 4.34 9.66 -3.83
N ASN A 234 4.02 10.53 -4.77
CA ASN A 234 2.69 10.69 -5.32
C ASN A 234 2.31 9.53 -6.26
N THR A 235 1.97 8.38 -5.66
CA THR A 235 1.64 7.15 -6.40
C THR A 235 0.41 7.31 -7.30
N SER A 236 -0.54 8.17 -6.94
CA SER A 236 -1.71 8.43 -7.78
C SER A 236 -1.32 9.12 -9.11
N ASN A 237 -0.37 10.06 -9.06
CA ASN A 237 0.18 10.67 -10.26
C ASN A 237 1.06 9.69 -11.04
N ALA A 238 1.85 8.84 -10.36
CA ALA A 238 2.64 7.79 -11.00
C ALA A 238 1.76 6.80 -11.78
N ILE A 239 0.60 6.41 -11.24
CA ILE A 239 -0.40 5.59 -11.95
C ILE A 239 -1.00 6.37 -13.13
N THR A 240 -1.19 7.67 -13.02
CA THR A 240 -1.65 8.50 -14.15
C THR A 240 -0.64 8.43 -15.30
N VAL A 241 0.66 8.56 -15.02
CA VAL A 241 1.72 8.41 -16.04
C VAL A 241 1.68 7.02 -16.69
N LEU A 242 1.43 5.95 -15.92
CA LEU A 242 1.25 4.60 -16.46
C LEU A 242 0.10 4.55 -17.48
N TYR A 243 -1.04 5.20 -17.20
CA TYR A 243 -2.15 5.29 -18.16
C TYR A 243 -1.82 6.16 -19.37
N ASP A 244 -0.98 7.17 -19.21
CA ASP A 244 -0.57 8.03 -20.33
C ASP A 244 0.38 7.27 -21.28
N VAL A 245 1.27 6.40 -20.76
CA VAL A 245 2.07 5.47 -21.58
C VAL A 245 1.17 4.60 -22.46
N LEU A 246 0.06 4.07 -21.91
CA LEU A 246 -0.87 3.25 -22.70
C LEU A 246 -1.55 3.99 -23.85
N LYS A 247 -1.69 5.32 -23.74
CA LYS A 247 -2.32 6.19 -24.75
C LYS A 247 -1.31 6.82 -25.71
N ALA A 248 0.00 6.76 -25.36
CA ALA A 248 1.04 7.44 -26.11
C ALA A 248 1.13 6.93 -27.56
N ASP A 249 1.57 7.81 -28.45
CA ASP A 249 1.88 7.49 -29.84
C ASP A 249 3.34 7.02 -29.92
N THR A 250 3.58 5.81 -29.44
CA THR A 250 4.86 5.10 -29.47
C THR A 250 4.60 3.61 -29.66
N ASN A 251 5.61 2.83 -30.02
CA ASN A 251 5.46 1.40 -30.32
C ASN A 251 5.16 0.54 -29.07
N ASN A 252 4.67 -0.69 -29.27
CA ASN A 252 4.27 -1.57 -28.18
C ASN A 252 5.45 -2.06 -27.34
N GLU A 253 6.64 -2.23 -27.95
CA GLU A 253 7.84 -2.59 -27.20
C GLU A 253 8.20 -1.53 -26.17
N THR A 254 8.20 -0.25 -26.54
CA THR A 254 8.47 0.88 -25.64
C THR A 254 7.47 0.94 -24.52
N LYS A 255 6.16 0.77 -24.82
CA LYS A 255 5.12 0.75 -23.78
C LYS A 255 5.33 -0.39 -22.79
N LEU A 256 5.59 -1.59 -23.27
CA LEU A 256 5.80 -2.76 -22.41
C LEU A 256 7.05 -2.61 -21.54
N ALA A 257 8.15 -2.10 -22.10
CA ALA A 257 9.37 -1.83 -21.36
C ALA A 257 9.16 -0.78 -20.24
N LEU A 258 8.38 0.29 -20.52
CA LEU A 258 8.01 1.29 -19.52
C LEU A 258 7.15 0.70 -18.42
N ILE A 259 6.14 -0.10 -18.77
CA ILE A 259 5.26 -0.77 -17.80
C ILE A 259 6.06 -1.67 -16.87
N GLU A 260 7.00 -2.47 -17.44
CA GLU A 260 7.89 -3.32 -16.66
C GLU A 260 8.81 -2.52 -15.73
N ASP A 261 9.35 -1.40 -16.21
CA ASP A 261 10.21 -0.51 -15.38
C ASP A 261 9.41 0.14 -14.24
N PHE A 262 8.21 0.63 -14.50
CA PHE A 262 7.33 1.23 -13.49
C PHE A 262 6.86 0.20 -12.46
N ASP A 263 6.61 -1.03 -12.89
CA ASP A 263 6.11 -2.10 -12.02
C ASP A 263 7.19 -2.61 -11.04
N LYS A 264 8.47 -2.33 -11.27
CA LYS A 264 9.54 -2.54 -10.27
C LYS A 264 9.30 -1.73 -8.99
N VAL A 265 8.63 -0.59 -9.10
CA VAL A 265 8.26 0.28 -7.97
C VAL A 265 6.84 0.00 -7.52
N LEU A 266 5.87 -0.04 -8.44
CA LEU A 266 4.45 -0.24 -8.12
C LEU A 266 4.20 -1.64 -7.56
N SER A 267 4.93 -2.65 -8.03
CA SER A 267 4.82 -4.07 -7.62
C SER A 267 3.38 -4.58 -7.72
N LEU A 268 2.77 -4.35 -8.88
CA LEU A 268 1.40 -4.75 -9.19
C LEU A 268 1.33 -6.05 -10.00
N GLY A 269 2.48 -6.59 -10.43
CA GLY A 269 2.55 -7.83 -11.21
C GLY A 269 1.88 -7.72 -12.58
N LEU A 270 1.91 -6.53 -13.20
CA LEU A 270 1.12 -6.21 -14.39
C LEU A 270 1.44 -7.09 -15.59
N ILE A 271 2.71 -7.32 -15.86
CA ILE A 271 3.17 -8.16 -16.98
C ILE A 271 2.78 -9.62 -16.74
N GLU A 272 2.97 -10.13 -15.52
CA GLU A 272 2.63 -11.51 -15.18
C GLU A 272 1.11 -11.75 -15.22
N ALA A 273 0.31 -10.81 -14.74
CA ALA A 273 -1.15 -10.88 -14.82
C ALA A 273 -1.63 -10.84 -16.27
N ALA A 274 -1.00 -10.03 -17.13
CA ALA A 274 -1.31 -9.97 -18.55
C ALA A 274 -0.97 -11.29 -19.26
N LYS A 275 0.18 -11.91 -18.96
CA LYS A 275 0.57 -13.24 -19.49
C LYS A 275 -0.43 -14.32 -19.11
N LYS A 276 -0.88 -14.35 -17.84
CA LYS A 276 -1.91 -15.30 -17.39
C LYS A 276 -3.21 -15.16 -18.18
N LEU A 277 -3.68 -13.92 -18.39
CA LEU A 277 -4.89 -13.68 -19.18
C LEU A 277 -4.77 -14.19 -20.63
N SER A 278 -3.57 -14.13 -21.22
CA SER A 278 -3.31 -14.67 -22.56
C SER A 278 -3.28 -16.20 -22.55
N ALA A 279 -2.66 -16.82 -21.56
CA ALA A 279 -2.58 -18.27 -21.40
C ALA A 279 -3.95 -18.91 -21.11
N ASP A 280 -4.70 -18.35 -20.15
CA ASP A 280 -6.05 -18.83 -19.78
C ASP A 280 -7.04 -18.72 -20.96
N GLY A 281 -6.82 -17.77 -21.88
CA GLY A 281 -7.61 -17.62 -23.10
C GLY A 281 -7.33 -18.72 -24.17
N GLU A 282 -6.17 -19.35 -24.13
CA GLU A 282 -5.76 -20.37 -25.12
C GLU A 282 -5.92 -21.81 -24.64
N GLU A 283 -5.74 -22.07 -23.33
CA GLU A 283 -5.72 -23.45 -22.80
C GLU A 283 -7.10 -24.06 -22.56
N ASP A 284 -8.17 -23.28 -22.41
CA ASP A 284 -9.49 -23.78 -22.00
C ASP A 284 -10.52 -23.92 -23.14
N ILE A 285 -10.14 -23.65 -24.39
CA ILE A 285 -11.02 -23.81 -25.53
C ILE A 285 -10.67 -25.13 -26.28
N PRO A 286 -11.55 -26.14 -26.21
CA PRO A 286 -11.33 -27.39 -26.93
C PRO A 286 -11.10 -27.15 -28.42
N GLU A 287 -10.23 -27.95 -29.04
CA GLU A 287 -9.89 -27.82 -30.46
C GLU A 287 -11.15 -27.94 -31.36
N GLU A 288 -12.10 -28.77 -30.95
CA GLU A 288 -13.41 -28.91 -31.60
C GLU A 288 -14.16 -27.56 -31.67
N VAL A 289 -14.13 -26.76 -30.58
CA VAL A 289 -14.79 -25.44 -30.55
C VAL A 289 -14.05 -24.44 -31.45
N LYS A 290 -12.71 -24.49 -31.49
CA LYS A 290 -11.90 -23.63 -32.36
C LYS A 290 -12.22 -23.91 -33.84
N VAL A 291 -12.32 -25.18 -34.23
CA VAL A 291 -12.68 -25.60 -35.57
C VAL A 291 -14.08 -25.07 -35.96
N LEU A 292 -15.07 -25.26 -35.09
CA LEU A 292 -16.44 -24.79 -35.34
C LEU A 292 -16.52 -23.25 -35.48
N VAL A 293 -15.68 -22.51 -34.73
CA VAL A 293 -15.60 -21.04 -34.83
C VAL A 293 -15.00 -20.62 -36.18
N GLU A 294 -13.96 -21.29 -36.66
CA GLU A 294 -13.37 -20.97 -37.96
C GLU A 294 -14.33 -21.35 -39.12
N GLU A 295 -15.02 -22.48 -39.02
CA GLU A 295 -16.08 -22.86 -40.01
C GLU A 295 -17.21 -21.83 -40.00
N ARG A 296 -17.63 -21.35 -38.85
CA ARG A 296 -18.64 -20.28 -38.71
C ARG A 296 -18.17 -18.96 -39.36
N LYS A 297 -16.91 -18.58 -39.19
CA LYS A 297 -16.32 -17.41 -39.85
C LYS A 297 -16.35 -17.57 -41.37
N ALA A 298 -15.99 -18.75 -41.87
CA ALA A 298 -16.01 -19.07 -43.29
C ALA A 298 -17.44 -19.01 -43.88
N ALA A 299 -18.43 -19.59 -43.17
CA ALA A 299 -19.85 -19.53 -43.57
C ALA A 299 -20.36 -18.10 -43.64
N ARG A 300 -20.03 -17.25 -42.63
CA ARG A 300 -20.41 -15.83 -42.66
C ARG A 300 -19.76 -15.06 -43.81
N LYS A 301 -18.49 -15.34 -44.10
CA LYS A 301 -17.78 -14.73 -45.24
C LYS A 301 -18.42 -15.14 -46.59
N ALA A 302 -18.92 -16.37 -46.67
CA ALA A 302 -19.66 -16.87 -47.81
C ALA A 302 -21.13 -16.41 -47.88
N LYS A 303 -21.59 -15.62 -46.84
CA LYS A 303 -22.98 -15.17 -46.66
C LYS A 303 -23.97 -16.33 -46.46
N ASP A 304 -23.51 -17.51 -46.05
CA ASP A 304 -24.33 -18.62 -45.62
C ASP A 304 -24.70 -18.47 -44.13
N PHE A 305 -25.73 -17.67 -43.90
CA PHE A 305 -26.17 -17.34 -42.54
C PHE A 305 -26.85 -18.55 -41.87
N ALA A 306 -27.51 -19.43 -42.61
CA ALA A 306 -28.15 -20.60 -42.04
C ALA A 306 -27.10 -21.54 -41.41
N LYS A 307 -26.02 -21.83 -42.13
CA LYS A 307 -24.89 -22.62 -41.61
C LYS A 307 -24.16 -21.93 -40.47
N ALA A 308 -24.02 -20.61 -40.53
CA ALA A 308 -23.37 -19.85 -39.44
C ALA A 308 -24.17 -19.88 -38.15
N ASP A 309 -25.50 -19.90 -38.21
CA ASP A 309 -26.39 -20.04 -37.06
C ASP A 309 -26.39 -21.47 -36.51
N GLU A 310 -26.42 -22.50 -37.34
CA GLU A 310 -26.25 -23.90 -36.92
C GLU A 310 -24.94 -24.13 -36.16
N LEU A 311 -23.83 -23.57 -36.66
CA LEU A 311 -22.52 -23.66 -36.02
C LEU A 311 -22.46 -22.90 -34.70
N ARG A 312 -23.15 -21.77 -34.60
CA ARG A 312 -23.28 -21.02 -33.33
C ARG A 312 -24.01 -21.85 -32.27
N ASP A 313 -25.08 -22.54 -32.68
CA ASP A 313 -25.87 -23.35 -31.76
C ASP A 313 -25.08 -24.56 -31.27
N LYS A 314 -24.31 -25.24 -32.16
CA LYS A 314 -23.36 -26.31 -31.79
C LYS A 314 -22.29 -25.83 -30.79
N ILE A 315 -21.70 -24.65 -31.02
CA ILE A 315 -20.76 -24.06 -30.10
C ILE A 315 -21.45 -23.78 -28.75
N GLY A 316 -22.73 -23.36 -28.78
CA GLY A 316 -23.55 -23.13 -27.59
C GLY A 316 -23.83 -24.40 -26.80
N GLU A 317 -24.05 -25.55 -27.46
CA GLU A 317 -24.24 -26.88 -26.85
C GLU A 317 -22.97 -27.38 -26.17
N LEU A 318 -21.79 -27.04 -26.70
CA LEU A 318 -20.49 -27.33 -26.09
C LEU A 318 -20.16 -26.41 -24.90
N GLY A 319 -21.06 -25.49 -24.54
CA GLY A 319 -20.90 -24.60 -23.37
C GLY A 319 -20.11 -23.32 -23.66
N TYR A 320 -20.02 -22.90 -24.94
CA TYR A 320 -19.29 -21.69 -25.33
C TYR A 320 -20.20 -20.68 -26.04
N ILE A 321 -19.82 -19.40 -25.96
CA ILE A 321 -20.48 -18.28 -26.66
C ILE A 321 -19.45 -17.61 -27.56
N VAL A 322 -19.88 -17.24 -28.76
CA VAL A 322 -19.07 -16.49 -29.71
C VAL A 322 -19.59 -15.06 -29.82
N GLU A 323 -18.76 -14.11 -29.43
CA GLU A 323 -19.03 -12.67 -29.54
C GLU A 323 -18.21 -12.06 -30.68
N GLU A 324 -18.88 -11.36 -31.57
CA GLU A 324 -18.22 -10.57 -32.62
C GLU A 324 -17.87 -9.19 -32.06
N THR A 325 -16.62 -8.84 -32.10
CA THR A 325 -16.14 -7.52 -31.70
C THR A 325 -15.51 -6.80 -32.89
N ARG A 326 -15.30 -5.49 -32.78
CA ARG A 326 -14.55 -4.72 -33.80
C ARG A 326 -13.12 -5.22 -34.01
N GLN A 327 -12.59 -6.00 -33.06
CA GLN A 327 -11.22 -6.52 -33.04
C GLN A 327 -11.15 -8.02 -33.41
N GLY A 328 -12.28 -8.65 -33.72
CA GLY A 328 -12.36 -10.07 -34.10
C GLY A 328 -13.39 -10.85 -33.28
N THR A 329 -13.40 -12.16 -33.50
CA THR A 329 -14.32 -13.10 -32.84
C THR A 329 -13.74 -13.53 -31.49
N LYS A 330 -14.45 -13.29 -30.38
CA LYS A 330 -14.10 -13.79 -29.03
C LYS A 330 -14.94 -14.99 -28.66
N ILE A 331 -14.30 -16.01 -28.09
CA ILE A 331 -14.94 -17.22 -27.57
C ILE A 331 -14.93 -17.10 -26.03
N LYS A 332 -16.09 -17.35 -25.39
CA LYS A 332 -16.25 -17.36 -23.95
C LYS A 332 -16.97 -18.64 -23.51
N LYS A 333 -16.61 -19.17 -22.37
CA LYS A 333 -17.37 -20.23 -21.69
C LYS A 333 -18.70 -19.64 -21.19
N LYS A 334 -19.81 -20.40 -21.32
CA LYS A 334 -21.16 -19.98 -20.83
C LYS A 334 -21.19 -19.83 -19.34
#